data_968fbfeeb178e86e02f06f4ab0382a4e
#
_entry.id   968fbfeeb178e86e02f06f4ab0382a4e
#
_cell.length_a   1.000
_cell.length_b   1.000
_cell.length_c   1.000
_cell.angle_alpha   90.00
_cell.angle_beta   90.00
_cell.angle_gamma   90.00
#
_symmetry.space_group_name_H-M   'P 1'
#
loop_
_entity.id
_entity.type
_entity.pdbx_description
1 polymer ?
#
loop_
_entity_poly.entity_id
_entity_poly.type
_entity_poly.pdbx_seq_one_letter_code
_entity_poly.pdbx_strand_id
1 'polypeptide(L)'
;LICLLTGLRIATLSQPALIQIEELLPQGKVHQLHFFSALLLSFIALGFVVHRLRIPSATGTPFRRWPGWHRAIIRAGYPLLAVAIISGWLLFSGTNLRQVHLACAFGVLLYLFLHGGLYGIRWGRQALVATLVPQLSRTSLVAGVVVIGLGSLLVSLGWVNLRQQSHFTLTVNAIPLRIPIHIDGEGSEPPWQSARTLYVFTDGGANFDNGATEVELRALHNREEFYLQARWRDADESLAHLPLVKSAHGWEVQQHGFHQFNETRHYEDKFAVLLSPDCDFAAAGTAHLGRKPLKNAPANWHGKGYHYSDDGQLHDLWHWKVVRTNDMYLADDNYISSPDIPRPGARRYTAGYQQDGKESGAYVMNWQWYRPGAITPKRLPLDPAQLAVYQQAQTDRESRPQWVASWFDYQPYSAEADNNYAEGTAMPSVIYNSNRFEGDRADVRARAQWRDGYWTLEMARKLVTGSSLDVPIHDGICLWVSAFDRAQIAHTRHTRAIRLELQQ
;
A
#
# COMPACT_ATOMS: atom_id res chain seq x y z
N LEU A 1 20.35 -16.47 -1.87
CA LEU A 1 20.61 -15.50 -0.82
C LEU A 1 19.92 -14.17 -1.10
N ILE A 2 20.14 -13.54 -2.26
CA ILE A 2 19.53 -12.24 -2.63
C ILE A 2 18.01 -12.30 -2.46
N CYS A 3 17.35 -13.31 -3.03
CA CYS A 3 15.91 -13.49 -2.92
C CYS A 3 15.42 -13.59 -1.46
N LEU A 4 16.15 -14.27 -0.58
CA LEU A 4 15.82 -14.35 0.84
C LEU A 4 16.00 -13.01 1.56
N LEU A 5 17.11 -12.32 1.34
CA LEU A 5 17.37 -11.03 2.00
C LEU A 5 16.37 -9.95 1.55
N THR A 6 16.04 -9.91 0.25
CA THR A 6 15.02 -9.01 -0.27
C THR A 6 13.62 -9.39 0.20
N GLY A 7 13.30 -10.68 0.28
CA GLY A 7 12.06 -11.18 0.86
C GLY A 7 11.90 -10.82 2.33
N LEU A 8 12.96 -10.95 3.14
CA LEU A 8 12.97 -10.49 4.53
C LEU A 8 12.76 -8.98 4.63
N ARG A 9 13.39 -8.19 3.75
CA ARG A 9 13.16 -6.73 3.73
C ARG A 9 11.70 -6.38 3.41
N ILE A 10 11.08 -7.08 2.46
CA ILE A 10 9.66 -6.91 2.16
C ILE A 10 8.79 -7.35 3.34
N ALA A 11 9.17 -8.44 4.02
CA ALA A 11 8.44 -8.93 5.19
C ALA A 11 8.43 -7.95 6.36
N THR A 12 9.44 -7.05 6.50
CA THR A 12 9.44 -6.01 7.54
C THR A 12 8.22 -5.08 7.44
N LEU A 13 7.61 -4.95 6.25
CA LEU A 13 6.40 -4.16 6.03
C LEU A 13 5.16 -4.72 6.74
N SER A 14 5.18 -5.99 7.13
CA SER A 14 4.03 -6.67 7.72
C SER A 14 4.34 -7.45 8.99
N GLN A 15 5.64 -7.54 9.36
CA GLN A 15 6.09 -8.29 10.52
C GLN A 15 6.88 -7.36 11.46
N PRO A 16 6.25 -6.80 12.50
CA PRO A 16 6.87 -5.82 13.40
C PRO A 16 8.18 -6.32 14.03
N ALA A 17 8.29 -7.61 14.32
CA ALA A 17 9.49 -8.22 14.88
C ALA A 17 10.74 -8.09 13.99
N LEU A 18 10.56 -7.89 12.68
CA LEU A 18 11.65 -7.76 11.72
C LEU A 18 12.10 -6.30 11.51
N ILE A 19 11.39 -5.31 12.03
CA ILE A 19 11.71 -3.89 11.86
C ILE A 19 13.11 -3.57 12.40
N GLN A 20 13.51 -4.20 13.49
CA GLN A 20 14.82 -3.95 14.12
C GLN A 20 16.02 -4.29 13.22
N ILE A 21 15.84 -5.16 12.24
CA ILE A 21 16.91 -5.58 11.32
C ILE A 21 16.79 -4.93 9.93
N GLU A 22 15.82 -4.04 9.72
CA GLU A 22 15.56 -3.50 8.38
C GLU A 22 16.75 -2.76 7.77
N GLU A 23 17.53 -2.05 8.59
CA GLU A 23 18.71 -1.31 8.13
C GLU A 23 19.85 -2.22 7.65
N LEU A 24 19.88 -3.48 8.11
CA LEU A 24 20.86 -4.48 7.70
C LEU A 24 20.48 -5.19 6.40
N LEU A 25 19.24 -5.03 5.97
CA LEU A 25 18.67 -5.68 4.78
C LEU A 25 18.87 -4.80 3.52
N PRO A 26 18.75 -5.36 2.31
CA PRO A 26 18.86 -4.60 1.07
C PRO A 26 17.90 -3.41 1.03
N GLN A 27 18.37 -2.29 0.48
CA GLN A 27 17.65 -1.04 0.38
C GLN A 27 17.42 -0.66 -1.09
N GLY A 28 16.44 0.21 -1.36
CA GLY A 28 16.14 0.71 -2.71
C GLY A 28 14.99 -0.03 -3.40
N LYS A 29 15.16 -0.42 -4.66
CA LYS A 29 14.15 -1.13 -5.47
C LYS A 29 14.03 -2.62 -5.08
N VAL A 30 13.75 -2.87 -3.80
CA VAL A 30 13.80 -4.22 -3.21
C VAL A 30 12.78 -5.16 -3.84
N HIS A 31 11.58 -4.68 -4.18
CA HIS A 31 10.55 -5.50 -4.83
C HIS A 31 10.99 -5.99 -6.21
N GLN A 32 11.58 -5.11 -7.02
CA GLN A 32 12.11 -5.50 -8.33
C GLN A 32 13.26 -6.48 -8.19
N LEU A 33 14.18 -6.23 -7.26
CA LEU A 33 15.31 -7.13 -7.00
C LEU A 33 14.85 -8.49 -6.50
N HIS A 34 13.81 -8.53 -5.64
CA HIS A 34 13.20 -9.78 -5.19
C HIS A 34 12.62 -10.56 -6.36
N PHE A 35 11.83 -9.91 -7.18
CA PHE A 35 11.21 -10.50 -8.34
C PHE A 35 12.23 -11.10 -9.32
N PHE A 36 13.23 -10.32 -9.75
CA PHE A 36 14.27 -10.81 -10.67
C PHE A 36 15.08 -11.95 -10.06
N SER A 37 15.44 -11.87 -8.79
CA SER A 37 16.18 -12.95 -8.13
C SER A 37 15.33 -14.22 -7.96
N ALA A 38 14.00 -14.10 -7.76
CA ALA A 38 13.08 -15.22 -7.70
C ALA A 38 12.90 -15.90 -9.06
N LEU A 39 12.80 -15.11 -10.15
CA LEU A 39 12.79 -15.64 -11.51
C LEU A 39 14.06 -16.43 -11.81
N LEU A 40 15.24 -15.85 -11.54
CA LEU A 40 16.51 -16.52 -11.74
C LEU A 40 16.60 -17.82 -10.92
N LEU A 41 16.17 -17.78 -9.66
CA LEU A 41 16.10 -18.97 -8.80
C LEU A 41 15.18 -20.05 -9.38
N SER A 42 14.04 -19.68 -9.94
CA SER A 42 13.08 -20.60 -10.56
C SER A 42 13.72 -21.35 -11.74
N PHE A 43 14.46 -20.63 -12.61
CA PHE A 43 15.16 -21.25 -13.74
C PHE A 43 16.32 -22.14 -13.31
N ILE A 44 17.08 -21.73 -12.30
CA ILE A 44 18.15 -22.55 -11.72
C ILE A 44 17.57 -23.84 -11.13
N ALA A 45 16.45 -23.74 -10.40
CA ALA A 45 15.78 -24.89 -9.83
C ALA A 45 15.25 -25.83 -10.91
N LEU A 46 14.63 -25.31 -11.96
CA LEU A 46 14.19 -26.12 -13.12
C LEU A 46 15.35 -26.81 -13.80
N GLY A 47 16.44 -26.08 -14.08
CA GLY A 47 17.66 -26.62 -14.68
C GLY A 47 18.26 -27.76 -13.83
N PHE A 48 18.27 -27.57 -12.50
CA PHE A 48 18.71 -28.62 -11.56
C PHE A 48 17.81 -29.86 -11.63
N VAL A 49 16.49 -29.69 -11.65
CA VAL A 49 15.55 -30.82 -11.78
C VAL A 49 15.77 -31.58 -13.08
N VAL A 50 15.87 -30.89 -14.23
CA VAL A 50 16.12 -31.50 -15.54
C VAL A 50 17.45 -32.23 -15.56
N HIS A 51 18.50 -31.64 -15.00
CA HIS A 51 19.82 -32.29 -14.89
C HIS A 51 19.72 -33.57 -14.04
N ARG A 52 19.02 -33.50 -12.91
CA ARG A 52 18.85 -34.64 -11.99
C ARG A 52 18.07 -35.78 -12.59
N LEU A 53 17.07 -35.48 -13.43
CA LEU A 53 16.29 -36.50 -14.14
C LEU A 53 17.08 -37.18 -15.26
N ARG A 54 18.02 -36.49 -15.90
CA ARG A 54 18.80 -37.03 -17.03
C ARG A 54 20.04 -37.79 -16.60
N ILE A 55 20.60 -37.51 -15.43
CA ILE A 55 21.80 -38.19 -14.95
C ILE A 55 21.42 -39.12 -13.80
N PRO A 56 21.45 -40.47 -13.99
CA PRO A 56 21.26 -41.40 -12.90
C PRO A 56 22.27 -41.13 -11.77
N SER A 57 21.79 -41.16 -10.54
CA SER A 57 22.67 -40.98 -9.38
C SER A 57 23.78 -42.02 -9.46
N ALA A 58 25.05 -41.61 -9.56
CA ALA A 58 26.16 -42.52 -9.44
C ALA A 58 26.00 -43.31 -8.13
N THR A 59 25.98 -44.62 -8.27
CA THR A 59 25.70 -45.58 -7.20
C THR A 59 26.82 -45.68 -6.16
N GLY A 60 27.36 -44.58 -5.75
CA GLY A 60 28.49 -44.52 -4.82
C GLY A 60 28.57 -43.24 -3.95
N THR A 61 27.46 -42.53 -3.77
CA THR A 61 27.49 -41.28 -2.99
C THR A 61 27.68 -41.55 -1.50
N PRO A 62 28.50 -40.73 -0.80
CA PRO A 62 28.71 -40.83 0.65
C PRO A 62 27.44 -40.61 1.48
N PHE A 63 26.34 -40.29 0.82
CA PHE A 63 24.98 -40.10 1.39
C PHE A 63 24.45 -41.34 2.17
N ARG A 64 24.90 -42.53 1.85
CA ARG A 64 24.46 -43.76 2.51
C ARG A 64 24.95 -43.88 3.95
N ARG A 65 25.99 -43.10 4.34
CA ARG A 65 26.57 -43.12 5.69
C ARG A 65 25.95 -42.11 6.66
N TRP A 66 24.94 -41.35 6.23
CA TRP A 66 24.30 -40.36 7.07
C TRP A 66 23.14 -40.93 7.87
N PRO A 67 22.92 -40.47 9.12
CA PRO A 67 21.75 -40.80 9.90
C PRO A 67 20.44 -40.53 9.14
N GLY A 68 19.41 -41.33 9.44
CA GLY A 68 18.11 -41.19 8.74
C GLY A 68 17.48 -39.83 8.82
N TRP A 69 17.61 -39.18 9.99
CA TRP A 69 17.10 -37.80 10.22
C TRP A 69 17.78 -36.74 9.32
N HIS A 70 19.07 -36.87 9.08
CA HIS A 70 19.78 -35.93 8.21
C HIS A 70 19.34 -36.07 6.74
N ARG A 71 19.10 -37.30 6.30
CA ARG A 71 18.54 -37.58 4.96
C ARG A 71 17.13 -36.98 4.83
N ALA A 72 16.35 -37.02 5.91
CA ALA A 72 15.03 -36.41 5.94
C ALA A 72 15.11 -34.86 5.79
N ILE A 73 16.02 -34.20 6.51
CA ILE A 73 16.25 -32.74 6.38
C ILE A 73 16.61 -32.39 4.94
N ILE A 74 17.57 -33.09 4.32
CA ILE A 74 17.97 -32.80 2.93
C ILE A 74 16.78 -32.97 1.97
N ARG A 75 15.98 -34.03 2.15
CA ARG A 75 14.80 -34.27 1.30
C ARG A 75 13.70 -33.24 1.50
N ALA A 76 13.52 -32.72 2.71
CA ALA A 76 12.53 -31.69 3.02
C ALA A 76 12.81 -30.35 2.31
N GLY A 77 14.06 -30.06 2.00
CA GLY A 77 14.42 -28.83 1.28
C GLY A 77 13.83 -28.73 -0.13
N TYR A 78 13.65 -29.87 -0.82
CA TYR A 78 13.10 -29.87 -2.19
C TYR A 78 11.62 -29.42 -2.24
N PRO A 79 10.69 -30.07 -1.50
CA PRO A 79 9.29 -29.63 -1.53
C PRO A 79 9.14 -28.22 -0.96
N LEU A 80 9.90 -27.87 0.06
CA LEU A 80 9.85 -26.53 0.67
C LEU A 80 10.22 -25.42 -0.33
N LEU A 81 11.31 -25.62 -1.07
CA LEU A 81 11.72 -24.69 -2.13
C LEU A 81 10.70 -24.67 -3.28
N ALA A 82 10.17 -25.82 -3.67
CA ALA A 82 9.15 -25.89 -4.72
C ALA A 82 7.89 -25.12 -4.33
N VAL A 83 7.38 -25.31 -3.11
CA VAL A 83 6.19 -24.59 -2.63
C VAL A 83 6.48 -23.08 -2.51
N ALA A 84 7.68 -22.66 -2.06
CA ALA A 84 8.06 -21.28 -2.01
C ALA A 84 8.07 -20.62 -3.41
N ILE A 85 8.63 -21.30 -4.42
CA ILE A 85 8.65 -20.82 -5.81
C ILE A 85 7.23 -20.76 -6.37
N ILE A 86 6.44 -21.83 -6.25
CA ILE A 86 5.08 -21.90 -6.78
C ILE A 86 4.17 -20.85 -6.14
N SER A 87 4.22 -20.71 -4.80
CA SER A 87 3.43 -19.68 -4.10
C SER A 87 3.85 -18.26 -4.50
N GLY A 88 5.13 -18.01 -4.75
CA GLY A 88 5.61 -16.74 -5.29
C GLY A 88 5.06 -16.43 -6.68
N TRP A 89 5.04 -17.42 -7.58
CA TRP A 89 4.44 -17.30 -8.92
C TRP A 89 2.93 -17.07 -8.86
N LEU A 90 2.23 -17.75 -7.98
CA LEU A 90 0.79 -17.59 -7.77
C LEU A 90 0.47 -16.20 -7.19
N LEU A 91 1.24 -15.72 -6.22
CA LEU A 91 1.15 -14.35 -5.73
C LEU A 91 1.34 -13.34 -6.87
N PHE A 92 2.37 -13.55 -7.68
CA PHE A 92 2.63 -12.70 -8.83
C PHE A 92 1.51 -12.75 -9.87
N SER A 93 0.77 -13.85 -9.99
CA SER A 93 -0.41 -13.96 -10.85
C SER A 93 -1.69 -13.34 -10.26
N GLY A 94 -1.64 -12.85 -9.00
CA GLY A 94 -2.76 -12.20 -8.33
C GLY A 94 -3.55 -13.12 -7.38
N THR A 95 -3.05 -14.33 -7.10
CA THR A 95 -3.69 -15.24 -6.12
C THR A 95 -3.25 -14.89 -4.71
N ASN A 96 -4.17 -14.76 -3.76
CA ASN A 96 -3.84 -14.42 -2.37
C ASN A 96 -3.22 -15.61 -1.61
N LEU A 97 -1.91 -15.79 -1.76
CA LEU A 97 -1.11 -16.80 -1.04
C LEU A 97 0.02 -16.19 -0.20
N ARG A 98 -0.11 -14.92 0.18
CA ARG A 98 0.93 -14.18 0.91
C ARG A 98 1.38 -14.88 2.18
N GLN A 99 0.45 -15.35 3.00
CA GLN A 99 0.74 -16.08 4.25
C GLN A 99 1.52 -17.37 3.99
N VAL A 100 1.10 -18.13 2.97
CA VAL A 100 1.77 -19.37 2.58
C VAL A 100 3.18 -19.12 2.09
N HIS A 101 3.35 -18.12 1.22
CA HIS A 101 4.66 -17.73 0.68
C HIS A 101 5.61 -17.29 1.80
N LEU A 102 5.14 -16.45 2.72
CA LEU A 102 5.90 -15.98 3.88
C LEU A 102 6.32 -17.14 4.80
N ALA A 103 5.38 -18.04 5.13
CA ALA A 103 5.68 -19.22 5.94
C ALA A 103 6.71 -20.14 5.28
N CYS A 104 6.60 -20.37 3.96
CA CYS A 104 7.58 -21.14 3.19
C CYS A 104 8.95 -20.43 3.16
N ALA A 105 9.00 -19.11 3.04
CA ALA A 105 10.26 -18.35 3.07
C ALA A 105 10.99 -18.51 4.41
N PHE A 106 10.28 -18.41 5.54
CA PHE A 106 10.83 -18.69 6.86
C PHE A 106 11.26 -20.16 7.00
N GLY A 107 10.49 -21.09 6.45
CA GLY A 107 10.86 -22.49 6.40
C GLY A 107 12.16 -22.74 5.61
N VAL A 108 12.34 -22.10 4.46
CA VAL A 108 13.58 -22.15 3.66
C VAL A 108 14.75 -21.56 4.45
N LEU A 109 14.54 -20.45 5.15
CA LEU A 109 15.57 -19.84 6.00
C LEU A 109 16.01 -20.80 7.12
N LEU A 110 15.06 -21.40 7.83
CA LEU A 110 15.33 -22.40 8.86
C LEU A 110 16.05 -23.62 8.27
N TYR A 111 15.61 -24.10 7.11
CA TYR A 111 16.27 -25.19 6.40
C TYR A 111 17.73 -24.87 6.08
N LEU A 112 18.02 -23.66 5.60
CA LEU A 112 19.39 -23.23 5.29
C LEU A 112 20.27 -23.18 6.56
N PHE A 113 19.72 -22.74 7.67
CA PHE A 113 20.41 -22.76 8.97
C PHE A 113 20.73 -24.18 9.44
N LEU A 114 19.75 -25.07 9.43
CA LEU A 114 19.91 -26.45 9.86
C LEU A 114 20.85 -27.21 8.91
N HIS A 115 20.61 -27.12 7.62
CA HIS A 115 21.41 -27.81 6.61
C HIS A 115 22.83 -27.24 6.54
N GLY A 116 22.97 -25.94 6.43
CA GLY A 116 24.28 -25.26 6.39
C GLY A 116 25.08 -25.42 7.68
N GLY A 117 24.40 -25.34 8.83
CA GLY A 117 25.02 -25.57 10.14
C GLY A 117 25.57 -26.99 10.28
N LEU A 118 24.79 -27.99 9.89
CA LEU A 118 25.24 -29.39 9.91
C LEU A 118 26.46 -29.63 9.02
N TYR A 119 26.48 -29.03 7.83
CA TYR A 119 27.64 -29.10 6.93
C TYR A 119 28.84 -28.33 7.49
N GLY A 120 28.60 -27.16 8.06
CA GLY A 120 29.64 -26.34 8.70
C GLY A 120 30.31 -27.05 9.87
N ILE A 121 29.52 -27.69 10.75
CA ILE A 121 30.03 -28.45 11.87
C ILE A 121 30.87 -29.65 11.41
N ARG A 122 30.45 -30.33 10.35
CA ARG A 122 31.11 -31.57 9.90
C ARG A 122 32.34 -31.33 9.04
N TRP A 123 32.33 -30.33 8.15
CA TRP A 123 33.41 -30.09 7.18
C TRP A 123 34.01 -28.69 7.26
N GLY A 124 33.55 -27.85 8.17
CA GLY A 124 34.10 -26.52 8.39
C GLY A 124 34.27 -25.70 7.12
N ARG A 125 35.44 -25.11 6.93
CA ARG A 125 35.77 -24.25 5.81
C ARG A 125 35.64 -24.96 4.45
N GLN A 126 35.84 -26.27 4.39
CA GLN A 126 35.73 -27.02 3.14
C GLN A 126 34.29 -27.05 2.58
N ALA A 127 33.28 -27.09 3.45
CA ALA A 127 31.89 -27.00 3.03
C ALA A 127 31.56 -25.63 2.42
N LEU A 128 32.06 -24.56 3.01
CA LEU A 128 31.88 -23.20 2.51
C LEU A 128 32.54 -23.03 1.13
N VAL A 129 33.79 -23.50 0.98
CA VAL A 129 34.52 -23.41 -0.27
C VAL A 129 33.81 -24.25 -1.36
N ALA A 130 33.39 -25.47 -1.06
CA ALA A 130 32.71 -26.35 -2.01
C ALA A 130 31.35 -25.78 -2.46
N THR A 131 30.66 -24.99 -1.59
CA THR A 131 29.35 -24.40 -1.89
C THR A 131 29.46 -23.04 -2.58
N LEU A 132 30.43 -22.20 -2.18
CA LEU A 132 30.55 -20.82 -2.62
C LEU A 132 31.54 -20.61 -3.76
N VAL A 133 32.48 -21.53 -3.95
CA VAL A 133 33.45 -21.49 -5.05
C VAL A 133 33.09 -22.56 -6.09
N PRO A 134 32.38 -22.22 -7.15
CA PRO A 134 32.05 -23.17 -8.20
C PRO A 134 33.37 -23.65 -8.85
N GLN A 135 33.53 -24.97 -9.01
CA GLN A 135 34.63 -25.55 -9.79
C GLN A 135 34.36 -25.29 -11.28
N LEU A 136 34.70 -24.10 -11.74
CA LEU A 136 34.46 -23.63 -13.11
C LEU A 136 35.44 -24.22 -14.14
N SER A 137 36.17 -25.29 -13.82
CA SER A 137 37.22 -25.86 -14.66
C SER A 137 36.71 -26.62 -15.92
N ARG A 138 35.40 -26.73 -16.10
CA ARG A 138 34.82 -27.41 -17.28
C ARG A 138 34.08 -26.40 -18.17
N THR A 139 34.57 -26.16 -19.36
CA THR A 139 33.98 -25.27 -20.37
C THR A 139 32.48 -25.54 -20.63
N SER A 140 32.07 -26.82 -20.61
CA SER A 140 30.65 -27.20 -20.75
C SER A 140 29.75 -26.74 -19.60
N LEU A 141 30.31 -26.67 -18.39
CA LEU A 141 29.56 -26.19 -17.20
C LEU A 141 29.41 -24.66 -17.24
N VAL A 142 30.48 -23.95 -17.66
CA VAL A 142 30.43 -22.49 -17.85
C VAL A 142 29.46 -22.14 -18.98
N ALA A 143 29.54 -22.84 -20.14
CA ALA A 143 28.59 -22.63 -21.22
C ALA A 143 27.13 -22.90 -20.79
N GLY A 144 26.88 -23.98 -20.02
CA GLY A 144 25.56 -24.28 -19.49
C GLY A 144 25.04 -23.20 -18.56
N VAL A 145 25.85 -22.69 -17.64
CA VAL A 145 25.48 -21.60 -16.71
C VAL A 145 25.20 -20.29 -17.47
N VAL A 146 26.03 -19.97 -18.48
CA VAL A 146 25.83 -18.79 -19.33
C VAL A 146 24.54 -18.91 -20.15
N VAL A 147 24.29 -20.05 -20.78
CA VAL A 147 23.06 -20.27 -21.57
C VAL A 147 21.82 -20.24 -20.69
N ILE A 148 21.84 -20.87 -19.51
CA ILE A 148 20.73 -20.82 -18.56
C ILE A 148 20.56 -19.39 -18.04
N GLY A 149 21.64 -18.68 -17.71
CA GLY A 149 21.58 -17.31 -17.24
C GLY A 149 21.02 -16.34 -18.28
N LEU A 150 21.50 -16.41 -19.52
CA LEU A 150 20.98 -15.59 -20.62
C LEU A 150 19.56 -15.99 -21.00
N GLY A 151 19.25 -17.28 -21.06
CA GLY A 151 17.89 -17.76 -21.30
C GLY A 151 16.91 -17.29 -20.22
N SER A 152 17.30 -17.36 -18.94
CA SER A 152 16.52 -16.85 -17.82
C SER A 152 16.30 -15.36 -17.90
N LEU A 153 17.34 -14.60 -18.26
CA LEU A 153 17.26 -13.16 -18.45
C LEU A 153 16.27 -12.80 -19.58
N LEU A 154 16.39 -13.44 -20.74
CA LEU A 154 15.51 -13.21 -21.88
C LEU A 154 14.04 -13.56 -21.56
N VAL A 155 13.80 -14.69 -20.91
CA VAL A 155 12.44 -15.07 -20.48
C VAL A 155 11.92 -14.10 -19.42
N SER A 156 12.77 -13.66 -18.49
CA SER A 156 12.38 -12.68 -17.49
C SER A 156 12.01 -11.34 -18.10
N LEU A 157 12.83 -10.84 -19.04
CA LEU A 157 12.53 -9.60 -19.76
C LEU A 157 11.28 -9.74 -20.63
N GLY A 158 11.12 -10.86 -21.32
CA GLY A 158 9.92 -11.17 -22.10
C GLY A 158 8.67 -11.24 -21.23
N TRP A 159 8.78 -11.87 -20.05
CA TRP A 159 7.67 -11.96 -19.11
C TRP A 159 7.30 -10.61 -18.48
N VAL A 160 8.29 -9.82 -18.10
CA VAL A 160 8.04 -8.45 -17.59
C VAL A 160 7.35 -7.62 -18.68
N ASN A 161 7.83 -7.68 -19.92
CA ASN A 161 7.23 -6.97 -21.04
C ASN A 161 5.78 -7.44 -21.30
N LEU A 162 5.52 -8.75 -21.31
CA LEU A 162 4.17 -9.30 -21.45
C LEU A 162 3.23 -8.83 -20.30
N ARG A 163 3.77 -8.70 -19.10
CA ARG A 163 2.98 -8.23 -17.95
C ARG A 163 2.75 -6.72 -17.95
N GLN A 164 3.70 -5.95 -18.38
CA GLN A 164 3.49 -4.51 -18.62
C GLN A 164 2.37 -4.28 -19.64
N GLN A 165 2.21 -5.18 -20.60
CA GLN A 165 1.11 -5.18 -21.56
C GLN A 165 -0.19 -5.79 -21.00
N SER A 166 -0.15 -6.55 -19.89
CA SER A 166 -1.35 -7.13 -19.28
C SER A 166 -1.97 -6.16 -18.26
N HIS A 167 -3.02 -5.49 -18.66
CA HIS A 167 -3.81 -4.58 -17.83
C HIS A 167 -5.26 -5.05 -17.75
N PHE A 168 -5.99 -4.56 -16.73
CA PHE A 168 -7.44 -4.56 -16.75
C PHE A 168 -7.91 -3.42 -17.67
N THR A 169 -9.07 -3.56 -18.25
CA THR A 169 -9.70 -2.48 -19.03
C THR A 169 -10.95 -1.99 -18.32
N LEU A 170 -10.96 -0.70 -17.98
CA LEU A 170 -12.15 -0.02 -17.50
C LEU A 170 -12.74 0.80 -18.64
N THR A 171 -13.87 0.34 -19.13
CA THR A 171 -14.62 1.06 -20.15
C THR A 171 -15.23 2.31 -19.53
N VAL A 172 -14.90 3.47 -20.08
CA VAL A 172 -15.45 4.76 -19.65
C VAL A 172 -16.57 5.14 -20.62
N ASN A 173 -17.82 4.96 -20.18
CA ASN A 173 -18.98 5.16 -21.03
C ASN A 173 -19.23 6.65 -21.29
N ALA A 174 -19.43 7.01 -22.55
CA ALA A 174 -19.79 8.37 -22.91
C ALA A 174 -21.24 8.68 -22.52
N ILE A 175 -21.46 9.84 -21.90
CA ILE A 175 -22.80 10.37 -21.59
C ILE A 175 -22.98 11.77 -22.18
N PRO A 176 -24.20 12.15 -22.57
CA PRO A 176 -24.46 13.52 -22.99
C PRO A 176 -24.18 14.53 -21.88
N LEU A 177 -23.57 15.67 -22.19
CA LEU A 177 -23.25 16.75 -21.25
C LEU A 177 -24.47 17.23 -20.43
N ARG A 178 -25.67 17.13 -20.99
CA ARG A 178 -26.94 17.53 -20.34
C ARG A 178 -27.42 16.57 -19.25
N ILE A 179 -26.82 15.39 -19.13
CA ILE A 179 -27.17 14.42 -18.07
C ILE A 179 -26.35 14.74 -16.85
N PRO A 180 -26.95 15.27 -15.76
CA PRO A 180 -26.19 15.52 -14.55
C PRO A 180 -25.85 14.20 -13.85
N ILE A 181 -24.64 14.10 -13.35
CA ILE A 181 -24.22 13.10 -12.38
C ILE A 181 -24.03 13.82 -11.05
N HIS A 182 -24.78 13.40 -10.05
CA HIS A 182 -24.67 13.94 -8.69
C HIS A 182 -23.64 13.13 -7.93
N ILE A 183 -22.68 13.82 -7.33
CA ILE A 183 -21.65 13.17 -6.52
C ILE A 183 -22.19 13.10 -5.09
N ASP A 184 -23.05 12.15 -4.80
CA ASP A 184 -23.73 11.99 -3.51
C ASP A 184 -23.40 10.67 -2.81
N GLY A 185 -22.71 9.75 -3.47
CA GLY A 185 -22.33 8.44 -2.97
C GLY A 185 -23.45 7.40 -3.06
N GLU A 186 -24.56 7.69 -3.73
CA GLU A 186 -25.66 6.73 -3.94
C GLU A 186 -25.47 5.89 -5.20
N GLY A 187 -24.91 6.49 -6.27
CA GLY A 187 -24.72 5.84 -7.55
C GLY A 187 -26.03 5.41 -8.20
N SER A 188 -27.08 6.18 -7.98
CA SER A 188 -28.45 5.82 -8.34
C SER A 188 -28.84 6.23 -9.77
N GLU A 189 -28.06 7.10 -10.42
CA GLU A 189 -28.37 7.61 -11.75
C GLU A 189 -28.35 6.51 -12.81
N PRO A 190 -29.27 6.56 -13.80
CA PRO A 190 -29.37 5.55 -14.84
C PRO A 190 -28.05 5.29 -15.61
N PRO A 191 -27.17 6.28 -15.88
CA PRO A 191 -25.90 6.02 -16.53
C PRO A 191 -25.01 5.04 -15.77
N TRP A 192 -24.98 5.07 -14.43
CA TRP A 192 -24.23 4.11 -13.64
C TRP A 192 -24.73 2.68 -13.78
N GLN A 193 -26.05 2.51 -13.90
CA GLN A 193 -26.65 1.18 -14.07
C GLN A 193 -26.31 0.56 -15.42
N SER A 194 -26.13 1.39 -16.45
CA SER A 194 -25.78 0.95 -17.80
C SER A 194 -24.27 0.81 -18.02
N ALA A 195 -23.46 1.39 -17.14
CA ALA A 195 -22.01 1.32 -17.23
C ALA A 195 -21.48 -0.09 -16.96
N ARG A 196 -20.49 -0.51 -17.76
CA ARG A 196 -19.83 -1.79 -17.57
C ARG A 196 -19.05 -1.80 -16.27
N THR A 197 -19.33 -2.78 -15.41
CA THR A 197 -18.60 -2.96 -14.15
C THR A 197 -17.30 -3.73 -14.39
N LEU A 198 -16.21 -3.23 -13.82
CA LEU A 198 -14.95 -3.94 -13.68
C LEU A 198 -14.79 -4.38 -12.22
N TYR A 199 -14.51 -5.64 -11.99
CA TYR A 199 -14.20 -6.19 -10.68
C TYR A 199 -12.69 -6.31 -10.51
N VAL A 200 -12.15 -5.72 -9.45
CA VAL A 200 -10.72 -5.71 -9.15
C VAL A 200 -10.50 -6.30 -7.76
N PHE A 201 -9.91 -7.47 -7.71
CA PHE A 201 -9.49 -8.06 -6.45
C PHE A 201 -8.26 -7.32 -5.91
N THR A 202 -8.35 -6.83 -4.67
CA THR A 202 -7.28 -6.11 -3.98
C THR A 202 -6.93 -6.80 -2.67
N ASP A 203 -5.64 -6.84 -2.30
CA ASP A 203 -5.15 -7.51 -1.10
C ASP A 203 -4.05 -6.75 -0.36
N GLY A 204 -3.68 -7.25 0.81
CA GLY A 204 -2.61 -6.68 1.63
C GLY A 204 -3.04 -5.53 2.52
N GLY A 205 -4.36 -5.25 2.61
CA GLY A 205 -4.93 -4.29 3.55
C GLY A 205 -4.97 -4.81 4.98
N ALA A 206 -4.84 -3.93 5.96
CA ALA A 206 -5.18 -4.25 7.34
C ALA A 206 -6.70 -4.25 7.51
N ASN A 207 -7.19 -4.97 8.51
CA ASN A 207 -8.58 -5.05 8.99
C ASN A 207 -9.61 -5.66 8.03
N PHE A 208 -9.39 -5.69 6.73
CA PHE A 208 -10.24 -6.45 5.81
C PHE A 208 -10.19 -7.96 6.09
N ASP A 209 -11.28 -8.65 5.79
CA ASP A 209 -11.35 -10.10 5.88
C ASP A 209 -10.22 -10.75 5.05
N ASN A 210 -9.32 -11.49 5.71
CA ASN A 210 -8.11 -12.03 5.09
C ASN A 210 -7.20 -10.98 4.43
N GLY A 211 -7.33 -9.71 4.78
CA GLY A 211 -6.57 -8.61 4.23
C GLY A 211 -6.97 -8.20 2.81
N ALA A 212 -8.16 -8.57 2.34
CA ALA A 212 -8.57 -8.40 0.96
C ALA A 212 -10.01 -7.89 0.84
N THR A 213 -10.26 -7.14 -0.24
CA THR A 213 -11.62 -6.78 -0.68
C THR A 213 -11.66 -6.72 -2.21
N GLU A 214 -12.82 -7.00 -2.78
CA GLU A 214 -13.08 -6.78 -4.19
C GLU A 214 -13.66 -5.38 -4.39
N VAL A 215 -13.12 -4.65 -5.34
CA VAL A 215 -13.56 -3.31 -5.71
C VAL A 215 -14.29 -3.38 -7.05
N GLU A 216 -15.56 -3.00 -7.06
CA GLU A 216 -16.37 -2.79 -8.26
C GLU A 216 -16.12 -1.37 -8.76
N LEU A 217 -15.72 -1.23 -10.02
CA LEU A 217 -15.46 0.06 -10.64
C LEU A 217 -16.40 0.26 -11.85
N ARG A 218 -16.94 1.46 -11.95
CA ARG A 218 -17.64 1.98 -13.14
C ARG A 218 -17.13 3.35 -13.48
N ALA A 219 -17.09 3.70 -14.75
CA ALA A 219 -16.61 5.01 -15.18
C ALA A 219 -17.47 5.59 -16.30
N LEU A 220 -17.66 6.91 -16.24
CA LEU A 220 -18.40 7.70 -17.22
C LEU A 220 -17.59 8.93 -17.61
N HIS A 221 -17.87 9.53 -18.76
CA HIS A 221 -17.39 10.85 -19.13
C HIS A 221 -18.40 11.59 -20.02
N ASN A 222 -18.41 12.92 -19.94
CA ASN A 222 -19.25 13.78 -20.77
C ASN A 222 -18.45 14.69 -21.70
N ARG A 223 -17.18 14.35 -21.99
CA ARG A 223 -16.16 15.09 -22.73
C ARG A 223 -15.50 16.25 -21.98
N GLU A 224 -16.05 16.71 -20.87
CA GLU A 224 -15.46 17.73 -19.99
C GLU A 224 -14.99 17.13 -18.68
N GLU A 225 -15.79 16.25 -18.12
CA GLU A 225 -15.56 15.62 -16.83
C GLU A 225 -15.50 14.09 -16.95
N PHE A 226 -14.66 13.52 -16.13
CA PHE A 226 -14.56 12.10 -15.84
C PHE A 226 -15.25 11.82 -14.51
N TYR A 227 -16.02 10.74 -14.46
CA TYR A 227 -16.69 10.26 -13.27
C TYR A 227 -16.27 8.82 -12.99
N LEU A 228 -15.92 8.54 -11.74
CA LEU A 228 -15.56 7.22 -11.26
C LEU A 228 -16.48 6.84 -10.11
N GLN A 229 -17.08 5.66 -10.18
CA GLN A 229 -17.77 5.02 -9.07
C GLN A 229 -16.92 3.84 -8.61
N ALA A 230 -16.67 3.75 -7.30
CA ALA A 230 -16.03 2.61 -6.66
C ALA A 230 -16.95 2.07 -5.57
N ARG A 231 -17.15 0.75 -5.55
CA ARG A 231 -17.90 0.08 -4.49
C ARG A 231 -17.09 -1.08 -3.95
N TRP A 232 -16.95 -1.16 -2.62
CA TRP A 232 -16.19 -2.24 -1.98
C TRP A 232 -16.84 -2.66 -0.67
N ARG A 233 -16.61 -3.93 -0.30
CA ARG A 233 -17.09 -4.47 0.96
C ARG A 233 -16.20 -3.98 2.11
N ASP A 234 -16.86 -3.45 3.14
CA ASP A 234 -16.28 -3.07 4.41
C ASP A 234 -17.27 -3.44 5.52
N ALA A 235 -16.82 -4.17 6.52
CA ALA A 235 -17.70 -4.74 7.53
C ALA A 235 -18.36 -3.68 8.43
N ASP A 236 -17.69 -2.54 8.62
CA ASP A 236 -18.19 -1.44 9.41
C ASP A 236 -17.75 -0.08 8.87
N GLU A 237 -18.48 0.95 9.24
CA GLU A 237 -18.17 2.33 8.91
C GLU A 237 -17.32 2.95 10.01
N SER A 238 -16.11 3.41 9.68
CA SER A 238 -15.15 3.95 10.64
C SER A 238 -14.99 5.47 10.53
N LEU A 239 -15.74 6.18 11.38
CA LEU A 239 -15.89 7.65 11.36
C LEU A 239 -15.00 8.39 12.35
N ALA A 240 -13.91 7.78 12.82
CA ALA A 240 -12.99 8.39 13.76
C ALA A 240 -11.59 8.57 13.17
N HIS A 241 -11.01 9.75 13.34
CA HIS A 241 -9.61 10.01 12.97
C HIS A 241 -8.82 10.51 14.18
N LEU A 242 -8.12 9.60 14.86
CA LEU A 242 -7.24 9.91 15.98
C LEU A 242 -7.87 10.85 17.01
N PRO A 243 -9.03 10.51 17.61
CA PRO A 243 -9.69 11.37 18.60
C PRO A 243 -8.75 11.80 19.72
N LEU A 244 -9.05 12.91 20.35
CA LEU A 244 -8.34 13.39 21.53
C LEU A 244 -9.10 13.01 22.80
N VAL A 245 -8.39 12.55 23.82
CA VAL A 245 -8.94 12.29 25.16
C VAL A 245 -8.13 13.03 26.21
N LYS A 246 -8.80 13.68 27.14
CA LYS A 246 -8.18 14.38 28.26
C LYS A 246 -7.66 13.34 29.28
N SER A 247 -6.40 13.48 29.67
CA SER A 247 -5.76 12.72 30.74
C SER A 247 -5.29 13.63 31.86
N ALA A 248 -4.78 13.07 32.94
CA ALA A 248 -4.13 13.81 34.02
C ALA A 248 -2.94 14.67 33.57
N HIS A 249 -2.34 14.33 32.41
CA HIS A 249 -1.15 14.99 31.87
C HIS A 249 -1.43 15.93 30.69
N GLY A 250 -2.69 16.12 30.32
CA GLY A 250 -3.13 16.89 29.17
C GLY A 250 -3.96 16.05 28.19
N TRP A 251 -4.03 16.46 26.94
CA TRP A 251 -4.76 15.75 25.91
C TRP A 251 -3.89 14.69 25.23
N GLU A 252 -4.42 13.52 25.06
CA GLU A 252 -3.74 12.40 24.40
C GLU A 252 -4.47 12.00 23.13
N VAL A 253 -3.69 11.66 22.10
CA VAL A 253 -4.22 11.13 20.83
C VAL A 253 -4.60 9.67 21.03
N GLN A 254 -5.84 9.32 20.74
CA GLN A 254 -6.28 7.94 20.71
C GLN A 254 -5.69 7.27 19.45
N GLN A 255 -4.78 6.34 19.65
CA GLN A 255 -3.98 5.75 18.60
C GLN A 255 -3.68 4.27 18.89
N HIS A 256 -4.62 3.42 18.68
CA HIS A 256 -4.41 1.99 18.89
C HIS A 256 -3.67 1.40 17.66
N GLY A 257 -2.39 1.03 17.84
CA GLY A 257 -1.58 0.42 16.80
C GLY A 257 -0.98 1.37 15.75
N PHE A 258 -1.22 2.67 15.87
CA PHE A 258 -0.82 3.68 14.88
C PHE A 258 0.67 3.67 14.53
N HIS A 259 1.56 3.55 15.51
CA HIS A 259 3.01 3.49 15.27
C HIS A 259 3.52 2.15 14.76
N GLN A 260 2.69 1.12 14.86
CA GLN A 260 3.01 -0.23 14.40
C GLN A 260 2.34 -0.56 13.07
N PHE A 261 1.60 0.42 12.49
CA PHE A 261 0.78 0.25 11.28
C PHE A 261 -0.21 -0.92 11.40
N ASN A 262 -0.75 -1.07 12.60
CA ASN A 262 -1.70 -2.10 12.98
C ASN A 262 -2.88 -1.42 13.68
N GLU A 263 -3.39 -0.35 13.08
CA GLU A 263 -4.56 0.35 13.57
C GLU A 263 -5.78 -0.58 13.45
N THR A 264 -6.49 -0.72 14.54
CA THR A 264 -7.77 -1.47 14.60
C THR A 264 -8.92 -0.61 15.09
N ARG A 265 -8.60 0.60 15.56
CA ARG A 265 -9.55 1.58 16.12
C ARG A 265 -9.01 2.99 15.90
N HIS A 266 -9.91 3.96 16.02
CA HIS A 266 -9.55 5.37 16.05
C HIS A 266 -8.89 5.90 14.77
N TYR A 267 -9.07 5.19 13.66
CA TYR A 267 -8.69 5.67 12.35
C TYR A 267 -9.85 5.52 11.36
N GLU A 268 -9.89 6.37 10.35
CA GLU A 268 -10.99 6.46 9.37
C GLU A 268 -10.78 5.57 8.15
N ASP A 269 -11.88 5.22 7.50
CA ASP A 269 -11.87 4.56 6.21
C ASP A 269 -11.50 5.54 5.10
N LYS A 270 -10.81 5.01 4.08
CA LYS A 270 -10.32 5.83 2.97
C LYS A 270 -10.30 5.04 1.67
N PHE A 271 -10.21 5.78 0.59
CA PHE A 271 -9.99 5.22 -0.74
C PHE A 271 -9.00 6.10 -1.52
N ALA A 272 -8.13 5.48 -2.29
CA ALA A 272 -7.17 6.20 -3.12
C ALA A 272 -7.22 5.72 -4.56
N VAL A 273 -7.04 6.66 -5.49
CA VAL A 273 -6.90 6.43 -6.93
C VAL A 273 -5.59 7.06 -7.37
N LEU A 274 -4.69 6.26 -7.93
CA LEU A 274 -3.45 6.74 -8.53
C LEU A 274 -3.58 6.70 -10.04
N LEU A 275 -3.48 7.85 -10.70
CA LEU A 275 -3.45 7.99 -12.15
C LEU A 275 -2.01 8.08 -12.65
N SER A 276 -1.72 7.41 -13.75
CA SER A 276 -0.39 7.42 -14.38
C SER A 276 -0.49 7.62 -15.88
N PRO A 277 0.43 8.37 -16.49
CA PRO A 277 0.49 8.54 -17.94
C PRO A 277 0.70 7.22 -18.68
N ASP A 278 1.25 6.22 -18.03
CA ASP A 278 1.50 4.89 -18.58
C ASP A 278 1.04 3.77 -17.64
N CYS A 279 1.08 2.54 -18.15
CA CYS A 279 0.64 1.35 -17.45
C CYS A 279 1.78 0.55 -16.78
N ASP A 280 2.93 1.14 -16.62
CA ASP A 280 4.06 0.50 -15.93
C ASP A 280 3.73 0.25 -14.45
N PHE A 281 4.63 -0.44 -13.76
CA PHE A 281 4.46 -0.76 -12.32
C PHE A 281 4.42 0.49 -11.42
N ALA A 282 3.74 1.56 -11.83
CA ALA A 282 3.76 2.85 -11.17
C ALA A 282 3.41 2.74 -9.68
N ALA A 283 2.35 2.00 -9.33
CA ALA A 283 1.93 1.86 -7.94
C ALA A 283 2.97 1.14 -7.08
N ALA A 284 3.58 0.06 -7.58
CA ALA A 284 4.67 -0.64 -6.90
C ALA A 284 6.02 0.07 -7.09
N GLY A 285 6.20 0.79 -8.20
CA GLY A 285 7.40 1.54 -8.54
C GLY A 285 7.58 2.82 -7.75
N THR A 286 6.52 3.38 -7.17
CA THR A 286 6.60 4.63 -6.39
C THR A 286 7.00 4.43 -4.93
N ALA A 287 6.97 3.21 -4.40
CA ALA A 287 7.35 2.90 -3.01
C ALA A 287 8.78 2.33 -2.93
N HIS A 288 9.72 3.13 -2.47
CA HIS A 288 11.13 2.76 -2.40
C HIS A 288 11.55 2.51 -0.94
N LEU A 289 11.96 1.27 -0.67
CA LEU A 289 12.44 0.85 0.65
C LEU A 289 13.92 1.21 0.79
N GLY A 290 14.27 2.20 1.61
CA GLY A 290 15.68 2.50 1.76
C GLY A 290 16.01 3.86 2.34
N ARG A 291 17.25 4.31 2.08
CA ARG A 291 17.78 5.57 2.56
C ARG A 291 17.05 6.75 1.92
N LYS A 292 17.02 7.87 2.62
CA LYS A 292 16.51 9.12 2.07
C LYS A 292 17.09 9.40 0.68
N PRO A 293 16.26 9.59 -0.33
CA PRO A 293 16.75 9.89 -1.69
C PRO A 293 17.39 11.28 -1.76
N LEU A 294 16.96 12.20 -0.89
CA LEU A 294 17.48 13.57 -0.78
C LEU A 294 17.90 13.86 0.67
N LYS A 295 19.02 14.59 0.86
CA LYS A 295 19.55 14.92 2.19
C LYS A 295 18.54 15.64 3.08
N ASN A 296 17.75 16.55 2.52
CA ASN A 296 16.78 17.39 3.23
C ASN A 296 15.34 16.89 3.09
N ALA A 297 15.11 15.73 2.45
CA ALA A 297 13.77 15.16 2.36
C ALA A 297 13.24 14.76 3.75
N PRO A 298 11.90 14.71 3.94
CA PRO A 298 11.30 14.24 5.17
C PRO A 298 11.80 12.87 5.55
N ALA A 299 11.85 12.58 6.84
CA ALA A 299 12.13 11.24 7.30
C ALA A 299 11.01 10.30 6.87
N ASN A 300 11.36 9.06 6.55
CA ASN A 300 10.39 7.97 6.43
C ASN A 300 9.91 7.57 7.83
N TRP A 301 9.09 8.43 8.44
CA TRP A 301 8.68 8.32 9.84
C TRP A 301 7.80 7.08 10.12
N HIS A 302 7.19 6.53 9.09
CA HIS A 302 6.34 5.34 9.19
C HIS A 302 7.05 4.04 8.80
N GLY A 303 8.33 4.06 8.41
CA GLY A 303 9.10 2.85 8.08
C GLY A 303 8.66 2.10 6.80
N LYS A 304 7.66 2.60 6.06
CA LYS A 304 7.07 1.91 4.90
C LYS A 304 7.66 2.29 3.55
N GLY A 305 8.71 3.10 3.54
CA GLY A 305 9.40 3.53 2.32
C GLY A 305 9.17 4.99 1.96
N TYR A 306 9.87 5.44 0.93
CA TYR A 306 9.72 6.75 0.35
C TYR A 306 8.90 6.63 -0.93
N HIS A 307 7.97 7.56 -1.13
CA HIS A 307 7.17 7.62 -2.35
C HIS A 307 7.73 8.68 -3.28
N TYR A 308 8.23 8.25 -4.43
CA TYR A 308 8.68 9.13 -5.51
C TYR A 308 8.67 8.36 -6.83
N SER A 309 8.65 9.06 -7.96
CA SER A 309 8.88 8.47 -9.27
C SER A 309 10.37 8.59 -9.62
N ASP A 310 10.92 7.57 -10.27
CA ASP A 310 12.32 7.56 -10.73
C ASP A 310 12.46 7.56 -12.26
N ASP A 311 11.33 7.60 -12.96
CA ASP A 311 11.21 7.79 -14.41
C ASP A 311 11.03 9.27 -14.81
N GLY A 312 10.93 10.17 -13.81
CA GLY A 312 10.71 11.60 -14.00
C GLY A 312 9.26 11.98 -14.30
N GLN A 313 8.34 11.01 -14.31
CA GLN A 313 6.93 11.28 -14.54
C GLN A 313 6.21 11.68 -13.26
N LEU A 314 5.13 12.43 -13.43
CA LEU A 314 4.19 12.76 -12.38
C LEU A 314 3.05 11.75 -12.40
N HIS A 315 2.69 11.27 -11.21
CA HIS A 315 1.53 10.43 -10.96
C HIS A 315 0.58 11.22 -10.06
N ASP A 316 -0.66 11.30 -10.47
CA ASP A 316 -1.71 12.04 -9.79
C ASP A 316 -2.40 11.10 -8.78
N LEU A 317 -2.68 11.56 -7.56
CA LEU A 317 -3.17 10.72 -6.46
C LEU A 317 -4.34 11.35 -5.74
N TRP A 318 -5.54 10.88 -6.03
CA TRP A 318 -6.77 11.25 -5.34
C TRP A 318 -6.95 10.45 -4.07
N HIS A 319 -7.18 11.11 -2.96
CA HIS A 319 -7.27 10.44 -1.68
C HIS A 319 -8.54 10.88 -0.92
N TRP A 320 -9.62 10.12 -1.10
CA TRP A 320 -10.83 10.30 -0.32
C TRP A 320 -10.67 9.75 1.10
N LYS A 321 -11.25 10.45 2.09
CA LYS A 321 -11.16 10.16 3.53
C LYS A 321 -12.49 10.48 4.19
N VAL A 322 -13.12 9.49 4.80
CA VAL A 322 -14.49 9.66 5.28
C VAL A 322 -14.65 10.78 6.31
N VAL A 323 -13.71 10.95 7.24
CA VAL A 323 -13.80 12.02 8.26
C VAL A 323 -13.31 13.35 7.72
N ARG A 324 -12.21 13.33 6.95
CA ARG A 324 -11.51 14.58 6.58
C ARG A 324 -12.03 15.24 5.32
N THR A 325 -12.63 14.51 4.40
CA THR A 325 -12.99 15.05 3.10
C THR A 325 -14.43 14.76 2.64
N ASN A 326 -15.07 13.72 3.18
CA ASN A 326 -16.36 13.26 2.67
C ASN A 326 -17.46 14.33 2.75
N ASP A 327 -17.66 14.96 3.93
CA ASP A 327 -18.69 15.99 4.11
C ASP A 327 -18.37 17.30 3.39
N MET A 328 -17.17 17.41 2.90
CA MET A 328 -16.74 18.53 2.08
C MET A 328 -16.96 18.27 0.59
N TYR A 329 -17.46 17.07 0.23
CA TYR A 329 -17.68 16.67 -1.16
C TYR A 329 -16.41 16.70 -2.00
N LEU A 330 -15.25 16.32 -1.41
CA LEU A 330 -13.98 16.28 -2.11
C LEU A 330 -13.11 15.05 -1.73
N ALA A 331 -12.10 14.80 -2.53
CA ALA A 331 -10.93 14.03 -2.16
C ALA A 331 -9.73 14.96 -2.08
N ASP A 332 -8.74 14.67 -1.21
CA ASP A 332 -7.47 15.38 -1.26
C ASP A 332 -6.77 15.05 -2.57
N ASP A 333 -6.49 16.04 -3.37
CA ASP A 333 -5.65 15.91 -4.54
C ASP A 333 -4.17 16.03 -4.15
N ASN A 334 -3.39 15.06 -4.61
CA ASN A 334 -1.99 14.92 -4.30
C ASN A 334 -1.26 14.40 -5.54
N TYR A 335 0.06 14.46 -5.53
CA TYR A 335 0.86 13.88 -6.60
C TYR A 335 2.10 13.17 -6.07
N ILE A 336 2.66 12.31 -6.92
CA ILE A 336 3.95 11.65 -6.71
C ILE A 336 4.81 11.97 -7.93
N SER A 337 5.94 12.64 -7.69
CA SER A 337 6.91 13.01 -8.72
C SER A 337 8.31 12.54 -8.36
N SER A 338 9.30 12.96 -9.13
CA SER A 338 10.72 12.77 -8.80
C SER A 338 11.02 13.31 -7.39
N PRO A 339 12.06 12.79 -6.71
CA PRO A 339 12.43 13.23 -5.37
C PRO A 339 12.67 14.73 -5.33
N ASP A 340 11.95 15.44 -4.49
CA ASP A 340 12.05 16.90 -4.33
C ASP A 340 11.92 17.30 -2.86
N ILE A 341 12.31 18.54 -2.56
CA ILE A 341 12.16 19.11 -1.23
C ILE A 341 10.67 19.42 -1.01
N PRO A 342 10.08 18.90 0.08
CA PRO A 342 8.67 19.14 0.34
C PRO A 342 8.34 20.61 0.46
N ARG A 343 7.23 21.02 -0.11
CA ARG A 343 6.69 22.37 0.04
C ARG A 343 6.49 22.72 1.52
N PRO A 344 6.55 24.00 1.90
CA PRO A 344 6.25 24.41 3.27
C PRO A 344 4.90 23.86 3.74
N GLY A 345 4.88 23.14 4.88
CA GLY A 345 3.69 22.48 5.42
C GLY A 345 3.52 21.01 4.99
N ALA A 346 4.19 20.55 3.93
CA ALA A 346 4.16 19.17 3.45
C ALA A 346 5.26 18.27 4.07
N ARG A 347 5.77 18.60 5.25
CA ARG A 347 6.91 17.91 5.90
C ARG A 347 6.64 16.44 6.25
N ARG A 348 5.38 16.01 6.21
CA ARG A 348 5.00 14.61 6.48
C ARG A 348 5.08 13.73 5.24
N TYR A 349 5.08 14.31 4.06
CA TYR A 349 5.15 13.56 2.82
C TYR A 349 6.59 13.15 2.55
N THR A 350 6.75 12.01 1.94
CA THR A 350 8.05 11.38 1.73
C THR A 350 8.53 11.63 0.31
N ALA A 351 9.73 12.19 0.19
CA ALA A 351 10.41 12.42 -1.09
C ALA A 351 9.55 13.16 -2.13
N GLY A 352 9.08 12.49 -3.18
CA GLY A 352 8.29 13.07 -4.26
C GLY A 352 6.78 13.09 -4.04
N TYR A 353 6.27 12.50 -2.93
CA TYR A 353 4.86 12.54 -2.58
C TYR A 353 4.51 13.89 -1.94
N GLN A 354 3.63 14.64 -2.54
CA GLN A 354 3.22 15.96 -2.07
C GLN A 354 1.72 16.18 -2.29
N GLN A 355 1.15 17.11 -1.51
CA GLN A 355 -0.18 17.65 -1.80
C GLN A 355 -0.08 18.64 -2.96
N ASP A 356 -1.14 18.75 -3.74
CA ASP A 356 -1.31 19.79 -4.73
C ASP A 356 -1.30 21.19 -4.08
N GLY A 357 -2.06 22.12 -4.46
CA GLY A 357 -2.08 23.42 -3.81
C GLY A 357 -2.42 23.35 -2.32
N LYS A 358 -2.21 24.46 -1.61
CA LYS A 358 -2.61 24.63 -0.21
C LYS A 358 -3.92 25.39 -0.04
N GLU A 359 -4.44 25.88 -1.12
CA GLU A 359 -5.52 26.86 -1.17
C GLU A 359 -6.79 26.32 -0.54
N SER A 360 -7.04 25.05 -0.70
CA SER A 360 -8.25 24.43 -0.18
C SER A 360 -8.22 24.08 1.29
N GLY A 361 -7.18 24.31 2.02
CA GLY A 361 -6.98 24.07 3.44
C GLY A 361 -8.19 23.64 4.30
N ALA A 362 -9.04 22.79 3.76
CA ALA A 362 -10.40 22.51 4.18
C ALA A 362 -10.50 21.97 5.61
N TYR A 363 -9.51 21.23 6.03
CA TYR A 363 -9.41 20.74 7.40
C TYR A 363 -8.01 20.97 7.98
N VAL A 364 -7.96 21.03 9.30
CA VAL A 364 -6.70 21.07 10.06
C VAL A 364 -6.78 20.06 11.20
N MET A 365 -5.61 19.57 11.60
CA MET A 365 -5.50 18.75 12.80
C MET A 365 -5.49 19.67 14.03
N ASN A 366 -6.22 19.27 15.08
CA ASN A 366 -6.34 20.01 16.33
C ASN A 366 -5.11 19.88 17.25
N TRP A 367 -3.92 19.81 16.66
CA TRP A 367 -2.62 19.92 17.33
C TRP A 367 -1.61 20.60 16.41
N GLN A 368 -0.63 21.28 17.02
CA GLN A 368 0.45 21.87 16.23
C GLN A 368 1.47 20.81 15.79
N TRP A 369 1.82 19.93 16.73
CA TRP A 369 2.77 18.85 16.51
C TRP A 369 2.19 17.56 17.09
N TYR A 370 2.15 16.53 16.28
CA TYR A 370 1.84 15.20 16.75
C TYR A 370 2.99 14.69 17.62
N ARG A 371 2.66 14.24 18.84
CA ARG A 371 3.60 13.59 19.77
C ARG A 371 2.92 12.37 20.38
N PRO A 372 3.65 11.26 20.60
CA PRO A 372 3.20 10.26 21.55
C PRO A 372 3.10 10.89 22.94
N GLY A 373 2.01 10.65 23.66
CA GLY A 373 1.75 11.26 24.96
C GLY A 373 0.97 12.57 24.87
N ALA A 374 1.06 13.42 25.90
CA ALA A 374 0.24 14.61 26.02
C ALA A 374 0.57 15.65 24.94
N ILE A 375 -0.49 16.18 24.33
CA ILE A 375 -0.44 17.27 23.36
C ILE A 375 -1.25 18.46 23.86
N THR A 376 -0.99 19.64 23.29
CA THR A 376 -1.84 20.80 23.46
C THR A 376 -2.71 20.95 22.20
N PRO A 377 -4.04 20.92 22.31
CA PRO A 377 -4.93 21.19 21.20
C PRO A 377 -4.72 22.61 20.68
N LYS A 378 -5.02 22.87 19.42
CA LYS A 378 -5.07 24.25 18.89
C LYS A 378 -6.29 24.99 19.37
N ARG A 379 -7.39 24.26 19.51
CA ARG A 379 -8.69 24.83 19.85
C ARG A 379 -9.46 23.89 20.79
N LEU A 380 -10.36 24.49 21.57
CA LEU A 380 -11.30 23.81 22.47
C LEU A 380 -12.72 24.17 22.07
N PRO A 381 -13.74 23.33 22.29
CA PRO A 381 -15.13 23.68 22.05
C PRO A 381 -15.55 24.97 22.78
N LEU A 382 -16.40 25.77 22.16
CA LEU A 382 -17.04 26.91 22.82
C LEU A 382 -18.01 26.46 23.89
N ASP A 383 -18.75 25.39 23.60
CA ASP A 383 -19.69 24.76 24.54
C ASP A 383 -19.25 23.31 24.81
N PRO A 384 -18.85 22.98 26.04
CA PRO A 384 -18.51 21.62 26.42
C PRO A 384 -19.63 20.60 26.20
N ALA A 385 -20.89 21.01 26.18
CA ALA A 385 -22.02 20.11 25.93
C ALA A 385 -22.00 19.46 24.54
N GLN A 386 -21.34 20.09 23.57
CA GLN A 386 -21.15 19.53 22.23
C GLN A 386 -20.37 18.21 22.24
N LEU A 387 -19.61 17.95 23.29
CA LEU A 387 -18.81 16.73 23.41
C LEU A 387 -19.62 15.52 23.92
N ALA A 388 -20.88 15.70 24.35
CA ALA A 388 -21.69 14.63 24.92
C ALA A 388 -21.84 13.43 23.97
N VAL A 389 -21.99 13.68 22.67
CA VAL A 389 -22.10 12.64 21.64
C VAL A 389 -20.81 11.79 21.52
N TYR A 390 -19.65 12.40 21.67
CA TYR A 390 -18.36 11.68 21.64
C TYR A 390 -18.09 10.92 22.93
N GLN A 391 -18.57 11.43 24.07
CA GLN A 391 -18.53 10.72 25.35
C GLN A 391 -19.39 9.45 25.28
N GLN A 392 -20.61 9.55 24.77
CA GLN A 392 -21.48 8.41 24.58
C GLN A 392 -20.84 7.36 23.67
N ALA A 393 -20.24 7.78 22.55
CA ALA A 393 -19.60 6.88 21.60
C ALA A 393 -18.41 6.08 22.17
N GLN A 394 -17.81 6.50 23.28
CA GLN A 394 -16.75 5.72 23.93
C GLN A 394 -17.30 4.49 24.68
N THR A 395 -18.54 4.54 25.12
CA THR A 395 -19.19 3.49 25.92
C THR A 395 -20.24 2.72 25.14
N ASP A 396 -20.90 3.38 24.19
CA ASP A 396 -21.95 2.84 23.33
C ASP A 396 -21.39 2.55 21.91
N ARG A 397 -21.28 1.27 21.56
CA ARG A 397 -20.79 0.83 20.26
C ARG A 397 -21.75 1.09 19.10
N GLU A 398 -23.02 1.35 19.39
CA GLU A 398 -24.03 1.68 18.38
C GLU A 398 -23.98 3.17 18.01
N SER A 399 -23.50 4.01 18.93
CA SER A 399 -23.31 5.44 18.67
C SER A 399 -22.05 5.67 17.83
N ARG A 400 -22.23 6.04 16.58
CA ARG A 400 -21.13 6.29 15.61
C ARG A 400 -21.15 7.73 15.10
N PRO A 401 -20.85 8.73 15.95
CA PRO A 401 -20.74 10.09 15.48
C PRO A 401 -19.56 10.24 14.54
N GLN A 402 -19.68 11.14 13.58
CA GLN A 402 -18.54 11.56 12.80
C GLN A 402 -17.63 12.43 13.68
N TRP A 403 -16.37 12.01 13.82
CA TRP A 403 -15.40 12.68 14.70
C TRP A 403 -14.75 13.88 14.01
N VAL A 404 -15.54 14.90 13.79
CA VAL A 404 -15.12 16.17 13.18
C VAL A 404 -15.76 17.35 13.91
N ALA A 405 -15.08 18.47 13.92
CA ALA A 405 -15.56 19.72 14.50
C ALA A 405 -15.57 20.85 13.47
N SER A 406 -16.48 21.79 13.63
CA SER A 406 -16.46 23.05 12.89
C SER A 406 -15.54 24.08 13.57
N TRP A 407 -14.76 24.81 12.77
CA TRP A 407 -13.89 25.86 13.27
C TRP A 407 -14.65 26.92 14.10
N PHE A 408 -15.86 27.21 13.71
CA PHE A 408 -16.69 28.26 14.36
C PHE A 408 -17.24 27.83 15.72
N ASP A 409 -17.34 26.52 15.97
CA ASP A 409 -17.80 25.96 17.24
C ASP A 409 -16.67 25.80 18.26
N TYR A 410 -15.46 26.20 17.90
CA TYR A 410 -14.24 26.04 18.69
C TYR A 410 -13.49 27.36 18.86
N GLN A 411 -13.00 27.62 20.07
CA GLN A 411 -12.16 28.76 20.42
C GLN A 411 -10.69 28.39 20.50
N PRO A 412 -9.75 29.34 20.37
CA PRO A 412 -8.35 29.08 20.62
C PRO A 412 -8.11 28.44 21.99
N TYR A 413 -7.17 27.52 22.06
CA TYR A 413 -6.80 26.91 23.34
C TYR A 413 -6.33 27.98 24.34
N SER A 414 -6.84 27.86 25.57
CA SER A 414 -6.26 28.52 26.74
C SER A 414 -6.30 27.57 27.94
N ALA A 415 -5.36 27.73 28.85
CA ALA A 415 -5.30 26.92 30.06
C ALA A 415 -6.54 27.09 30.95
N GLU A 416 -7.12 28.31 30.94
CA GLU A 416 -8.35 28.60 31.67
C GLU A 416 -9.55 27.81 31.09
N ALA A 417 -9.72 27.87 29.76
CA ALA A 417 -10.78 27.10 29.10
C ALA A 417 -10.56 25.58 29.24
N ASP A 418 -9.30 25.13 29.26
CA ASP A 418 -8.95 23.72 29.40
C ASP A 418 -9.34 23.14 30.77
N ASN A 419 -9.38 23.94 31.83
CA ASN A 419 -9.80 23.55 33.16
C ASN A 419 -11.30 23.13 33.25
N ASN A 420 -12.10 23.50 32.25
CA ASN A 420 -13.51 23.12 32.17
C ASN A 420 -13.74 21.66 31.72
N TYR A 421 -12.68 20.98 31.29
CA TYR A 421 -12.78 19.60 30.79
C TYR A 421 -12.18 18.62 31.79
N ALA A 422 -13.00 17.64 32.22
CA ALA A 422 -12.57 16.57 33.12
C ALA A 422 -11.71 15.54 32.38
N GLU A 423 -10.96 14.75 33.15
CA GLU A 423 -10.30 13.57 32.63
C GLU A 423 -11.32 12.61 31.99
N GLY A 424 -10.92 11.95 30.89
CA GLY A 424 -11.81 11.10 30.09
C GLY A 424 -12.64 11.86 29.06
N THR A 425 -12.65 13.21 29.07
CA THR A 425 -13.32 13.99 28.01
C THR A 425 -12.72 13.68 26.66
N ALA A 426 -13.58 13.31 25.69
CA ALA A 426 -13.18 13.04 24.32
C ALA A 426 -13.63 14.13 23.36
N MET A 427 -12.80 14.46 22.37
CA MET A 427 -13.14 15.39 21.30
C MET A 427 -12.52 15.02 19.97
N PRO A 428 -13.08 15.51 18.84
CA PRO A 428 -12.48 15.36 17.53
C PRO A 428 -11.09 15.98 17.44
N SER A 429 -10.23 15.32 16.68
CA SER A 429 -8.94 15.89 16.29
C SER A 429 -8.96 16.60 14.95
N VAL A 430 -10.00 16.41 14.14
CA VAL A 430 -10.18 17.05 12.84
C VAL A 430 -11.10 18.25 12.99
N ILE A 431 -10.66 19.39 12.51
CA ILE A 431 -11.45 20.62 12.50
C ILE A 431 -11.59 21.09 11.06
N TYR A 432 -12.81 21.28 10.61
CA TYR A 432 -13.13 21.94 9.35
C TYR A 432 -12.92 23.44 9.52
N ASN A 433 -11.93 24.00 8.83
CA ASN A 433 -11.53 25.39 8.98
C ASN A 433 -11.97 26.27 7.80
N SER A 434 -12.55 25.68 6.76
CA SER A 434 -13.08 26.40 5.63
C SER A 434 -14.23 25.60 5.02
N ASN A 435 -15.24 26.29 4.51
CA ASN A 435 -16.28 25.74 3.65
C ASN A 435 -16.03 26.09 2.17
N ARG A 436 -14.85 26.62 1.86
CA ARG A 436 -14.41 26.93 0.49
C ARG A 436 -13.33 25.94 0.10
N PHE A 437 -13.55 25.33 -1.03
CA PHE A 437 -12.61 24.40 -1.66
C PHE A 437 -12.19 25.04 -2.98
N GLU A 438 -11.01 25.63 -2.96
CA GLU A 438 -10.43 26.35 -4.11
C GLU A 438 -9.02 25.82 -4.37
N GLY A 439 -8.58 25.94 -5.61
CA GLY A 439 -7.24 25.56 -6.05
C GLY A 439 -7.11 24.08 -6.38
N ASP A 440 -5.92 23.69 -6.78
CA ASP A 440 -5.61 22.36 -7.33
C ASP A 440 -5.96 21.20 -6.38
N ARG A 441 -5.80 21.40 -5.08
CA ARG A 441 -6.12 20.38 -4.08
C ARG A 441 -7.61 20.02 -4.02
N ALA A 442 -8.48 20.85 -4.53
CA ALA A 442 -9.94 20.74 -4.45
C ALA A 442 -10.60 20.34 -5.78
N ASP A 443 -9.85 19.98 -6.79
CA ASP A 443 -10.36 19.69 -8.11
C ASP A 443 -11.17 18.40 -8.17
N VAL A 444 -10.90 17.43 -7.26
CA VAL A 444 -11.58 16.15 -7.23
C VAL A 444 -12.76 16.22 -6.29
N ARG A 445 -13.96 16.33 -6.85
CA ARG A 445 -15.21 16.17 -6.09
C ARG A 445 -15.39 14.70 -5.75
N ALA A 446 -15.78 14.40 -4.50
CA ALA A 446 -15.96 13.03 -4.04
C ALA A 446 -16.96 12.97 -2.89
N ARG A 447 -17.83 11.97 -2.92
CA ARG A 447 -18.75 11.65 -1.83
C ARG A 447 -18.95 10.15 -1.77
N ALA A 448 -19.00 9.59 -0.56
CA ALA A 448 -19.32 8.20 -0.35
C ALA A 448 -20.38 8.01 0.72
N GLN A 449 -21.10 6.90 0.62
CA GLN A 449 -22.03 6.40 1.62
C GLN A 449 -21.72 4.94 1.93
N TRP A 450 -21.83 4.60 3.22
CA TRP A 450 -21.74 3.22 3.66
C TRP A 450 -23.17 2.69 3.92
N ARG A 451 -23.51 1.56 3.28
CA ARG A 451 -24.80 0.89 3.45
C ARG A 451 -24.62 -0.63 3.38
N ASP A 452 -25.18 -1.34 4.32
CA ASP A 452 -25.24 -2.81 4.31
C ASP A 452 -23.88 -3.52 4.13
N GLY A 453 -22.83 -2.99 4.77
CA GLY A 453 -21.49 -3.56 4.68
C GLY A 453 -20.72 -3.20 3.41
N TYR A 454 -21.12 -2.13 2.71
CA TYR A 454 -20.46 -1.64 1.52
C TYR A 454 -20.31 -0.12 1.53
N TRP A 455 -19.15 0.35 1.16
CA TRP A 455 -18.94 1.71 0.70
C TRP A 455 -19.31 1.84 -0.76
N THR A 456 -20.00 2.92 -1.13
CA THR A 456 -20.17 3.39 -2.51
C THR A 456 -19.60 4.80 -2.57
N LEU A 457 -18.55 4.99 -3.36
CA LEU A 457 -17.85 6.26 -3.54
C LEU A 457 -18.05 6.72 -4.98
N GLU A 458 -18.41 7.98 -5.15
CA GLU A 458 -18.42 8.66 -6.44
C GLU A 458 -17.38 9.77 -6.43
N MET A 459 -16.64 9.88 -7.53
CA MET A 459 -15.61 10.90 -7.74
C MET A 459 -15.82 11.55 -9.11
N ALA A 460 -15.51 12.83 -9.20
CA ALA A 460 -15.53 13.54 -10.46
C ALA A 460 -14.41 14.57 -10.54
N ARG A 461 -13.75 14.63 -11.70
CA ARG A 461 -12.75 15.66 -12.03
C ARG A 461 -12.85 16.02 -13.52
N LYS A 462 -12.44 17.22 -13.87
CA LYS A 462 -12.28 17.59 -15.28
C LYS A 462 -11.27 16.66 -15.95
N LEU A 463 -11.53 16.33 -17.22
CA LEU A 463 -10.56 15.55 -18.03
C LEU A 463 -9.21 16.29 -18.13
N VAL A 464 -9.26 17.62 -18.22
CA VAL A 464 -8.08 18.50 -18.23
C VAL A 464 -8.35 19.65 -17.26
N THR A 465 -7.59 19.75 -16.20
CA THR A 465 -7.73 20.78 -15.18
C THR A 465 -6.97 22.05 -15.52
N GLY A 466 -5.86 21.90 -16.25
CA GLY A 466 -4.91 23.00 -16.53
C GLY A 466 -3.79 23.08 -15.50
N SER A 467 -3.84 22.34 -14.41
CA SER A 467 -2.74 22.21 -13.45
C SER A 467 -1.59 21.38 -14.05
N SER A 468 -0.37 21.76 -13.73
CA SER A 468 0.84 20.98 -14.06
C SER A 468 1.09 19.85 -13.07
N LEU A 469 0.28 19.76 -12.02
CA LEU A 469 0.38 18.72 -10.97
C LEU A 469 -0.61 17.58 -11.20
N ASP A 470 -1.50 17.73 -12.19
CA ASP A 470 -2.49 16.74 -12.56
C ASP A 470 -2.12 15.99 -13.83
N VAL A 471 -2.50 14.72 -13.87
CA VAL A 471 -2.43 13.92 -15.08
C VAL A 471 -3.71 14.13 -15.91
N PRO A 472 -3.63 14.65 -17.14
CA PRO A 472 -4.80 14.73 -18.03
C PRO A 472 -5.41 13.35 -18.28
N ILE A 473 -6.74 13.23 -18.17
CA ILE A 473 -7.45 11.98 -18.39
C ILE A 473 -7.78 11.86 -19.87
N HIS A 474 -7.26 10.84 -20.52
CA HIS A 474 -7.48 10.53 -21.92
C HIS A 474 -7.49 9.02 -22.15
N ASP A 475 -7.90 8.60 -23.34
CA ASP A 475 -7.86 7.18 -23.70
C ASP A 475 -6.46 6.58 -23.52
N GLY A 476 -6.39 5.45 -22.85
CA GLY A 476 -5.17 4.67 -22.67
C GLY A 476 -4.34 4.98 -21.44
N ILE A 477 -4.66 6.01 -20.63
CA ILE A 477 -3.98 6.19 -19.33
C ILE A 477 -4.36 5.07 -18.38
N CYS A 478 -3.55 4.89 -17.35
CA CYS A 478 -3.77 3.84 -16.37
C CYS A 478 -4.02 4.38 -14.97
N LEU A 479 -4.78 3.61 -14.19
CA LEU A 479 -5.01 3.89 -12.78
C LEU A 479 -4.81 2.65 -11.91
N TRP A 480 -4.61 2.89 -10.62
CA TRP A 480 -4.62 1.91 -9.54
C TRP A 480 -5.53 2.40 -8.44
N VAL A 481 -6.18 1.46 -7.76
CA VAL A 481 -7.08 1.76 -6.64
C VAL A 481 -6.64 1.06 -5.37
N SER A 482 -6.97 1.65 -4.24
CA SER A 482 -6.66 1.10 -2.92
C SER A 482 -7.76 1.45 -1.92
N ALA A 483 -8.28 0.46 -1.21
CA ALA A 483 -9.19 0.64 -0.10
C ALA A 483 -8.44 0.54 1.24
N PHE A 484 -8.89 1.29 2.25
CA PHE A 484 -8.33 1.33 3.59
C PHE A 484 -9.45 1.15 4.60
N ASP A 485 -9.41 0.11 5.37
CA ASP A 485 -10.25 -0.08 6.53
C ASP A 485 -9.46 0.33 7.78
N ARG A 486 -9.84 1.42 8.43
CA ARG A 486 -9.22 1.96 9.66
C ARG A 486 -7.70 2.03 9.64
N ALA A 487 -7.10 2.19 8.49
CA ALA A 487 -5.66 2.08 8.33
C ALA A 487 -5.02 3.37 7.82
N GLN A 488 -3.89 3.77 8.41
CA GLN A 488 -3.12 4.92 7.95
C GLN A 488 -2.46 4.65 6.60
N ILE A 489 -1.74 3.52 6.48
CA ILE A 489 -0.94 3.16 5.31
C ILE A 489 -1.06 1.69 4.91
N ALA A 490 -1.71 0.86 5.72
CA ALA A 490 -1.88 -0.56 5.43
C ALA A 490 -3.11 -0.77 4.53
N HIS A 491 -3.07 -0.21 3.33
CA HIS A 491 -4.13 -0.29 2.32
C HIS A 491 -4.05 -1.56 1.49
N THR A 492 -5.16 -1.90 0.84
CA THR A 492 -5.17 -2.94 -0.19
C THR A 492 -4.46 -2.46 -1.45
N ARG A 493 -4.09 -3.40 -2.33
CA ARG A 493 -3.42 -3.13 -3.60
C ARG A 493 -3.71 -4.22 -4.60
N HIS A 494 -3.52 -3.91 -5.86
CA HIS A 494 -3.52 -4.87 -6.96
C HIS A 494 -2.29 -4.67 -7.85
N THR A 495 -1.91 -5.71 -8.60
CA THR A 495 -0.65 -5.71 -9.34
C THR A 495 -0.78 -5.24 -10.78
N ARG A 496 -1.96 -5.42 -11.40
CA ARG A 496 -2.19 -5.06 -12.79
C ARG A 496 -2.75 -3.66 -12.87
N ALA A 497 -2.22 -2.85 -13.78
CA ALA A 497 -2.79 -1.56 -14.10
C ALA A 497 -4.25 -1.70 -14.60
N ILE A 498 -5.05 -0.69 -14.39
CA ILE A 498 -6.37 -0.53 -14.95
C ILE A 498 -6.27 0.53 -16.04
N ARG A 499 -6.33 0.11 -17.31
CA ARG A 499 -6.30 1.02 -18.45
C ARG A 499 -7.69 1.57 -18.71
N LEU A 500 -7.78 2.88 -18.87
CA LEU A 500 -9.03 3.53 -19.28
C LEU A 500 -9.24 3.41 -20.79
N GLU A 501 -10.44 3.02 -21.18
CA GLU A 501 -10.91 2.98 -22.57
C GLU A 501 -12.11 3.91 -22.71
N LEU A 502 -11.86 5.12 -23.21
CA LEU A 502 -12.89 6.13 -23.37
C LEU A 502 -13.73 5.84 -24.62
N GLN A 503 -15.02 5.60 -24.44
CA GLN A 503 -15.96 5.48 -25.54
C GLN A 503 -16.19 6.86 -26.20
N GLN A 504 -16.42 6.85 -27.51
CA GLN A 504 -16.65 8.07 -28.28
C GLN A 504 -18.09 8.58 -28.14
#